data_a213b1e243f62dd950f6e46eb0fd2dd9
#
_entry.id   a213b1e243f62dd950f6e46eb0fd2dd9
#
_cell.length_a   1.000
_cell.length_b   1.000
_cell.length_c   1.000
_cell.angle_alpha   90.00
_cell.angle_beta   90.00
_cell.angle_gamma   90.00
#
_symmetry.space_group_name_H-M   'P 1'
#
loop_
_entity.id
_entity.type
_entity.pdbx_description
1 polymer ?
#
loop_
_entity_poly.entity_id
_entity_poly.type
_entity_poly.pdbx_seq_one_letter_code
_entity_poly.pdbx_strand_id
1 'polypeptide(L)'
;VFAARAAVRSGAGLVFLAVPNEIYPIVAVKCSEAMPFPIPDRYEELLSRAKGCDAAVIGPGLGADPAARELARRLLRDLPCPVVLDADGINALAGHIDILDTRSAPTLLTPHDGEFQRLTGCALPLEDRLSAARGFAAAHRCGLVLKGHATVTAAPDGRAWVNVSGNPGMAKGGSGDVLSG
;
A
#
# COMPACT_ATOMS: atom_id res chain seq x y z
N VAL A 1 4.60 -8.29 9.12
CA VAL A 1 4.01 -9.58 9.55
C VAL A 1 2.49 -9.55 9.35
N PHE A 2 1.76 -8.53 9.86
CA PHE A 2 0.29 -8.50 9.77
C PHE A 2 -0.24 -8.55 8.34
N ALA A 3 0.28 -7.73 7.43
CA ALA A 3 -0.10 -7.75 6.02
C ALA A 3 0.13 -9.14 5.39
N ALA A 4 1.31 -9.74 5.60
CA ALA A 4 1.61 -11.05 5.05
C ALA A 4 0.67 -12.16 5.58
N ARG A 5 0.33 -12.11 6.88
CA ARG A 5 -0.65 -13.06 7.45
C ARG A 5 -2.06 -12.83 6.92
N ALA A 6 -2.44 -11.58 6.69
CA ALA A 6 -3.73 -11.25 6.09
C ALA A 6 -3.81 -11.75 4.66
N ALA A 7 -2.79 -11.56 3.84
CA ALA A 7 -2.72 -12.07 2.48
C ALA A 7 -2.91 -13.61 2.43
N VAL A 8 -2.18 -14.36 3.27
CA VAL A 8 -2.37 -15.82 3.38
C VAL A 8 -3.81 -16.17 3.76
N ARG A 9 -4.37 -15.49 4.76
CA ARG A 9 -5.73 -15.78 5.24
C ARG A 9 -6.83 -15.33 4.29
N SER A 10 -6.52 -14.42 3.38
CA SER A 10 -7.42 -13.96 2.31
C SER A 10 -7.39 -14.86 1.08
N GLY A 11 -6.52 -15.90 1.07
CA GLY A 11 -6.48 -16.92 0.03
C GLY A 11 -5.31 -16.83 -0.94
N ALA A 12 -4.31 -15.96 -0.68
CA ALA A 12 -3.08 -15.99 -1.46
C ALA A 12 -2.33 -17.32 -1.25
N GLY A 13 -1.99 -18.02 -2.33
CA GLY A 13 -1.35 -19.34 -2.27
C GLY A 13 0.08 -19.26 -1.75
N LEU A 14 0.87 -18.34 -2.27
CA LEU A 14 2.26 -18.12 -1.84
C LEU A 14 2.44 -16.63 -1.50
N VAL A 15 2.96 -16.35 -0.31
CA VAL A 15 3.21 -14.99 0.15
C VAL A 15 4.69 -14.83 0.48
N PHE A 16 5.38 -14.03 -0.31
CA PHE A 16 6.78 -13.66 -0.08
C PHE A 16 6.84 -12.34 0.69
N LEU A 17 7.70 -12.26 1.71
CA LEU A 17 7.85 -11.08 2.55
C LEU A 17 9.31 -10.61 2.53
N ALA A 18 9.61 -9.59 1.72
CA ALA A 18 10.91 -8.95 1.68
C ALA A 18 11.09 -8.05 2.91
N VAL A 19 12.17 -8.24 3.65
CA VAL A 19 12.48 -7.48 4.87
C VAL A 19 13.95 -7.08 4.93
N PRO A 20 14.33 -6.00 5.63
CA PRO A 20 15.74 -5.71 5.92
C PRO A 20 16.44 -6.89 6.58
N ASN A 21 17.71 -7.08 6.24
CA ASN A 21 18.49 -8.23 6.72
C ASN A 21 18.56 -8.27 8.27
N GLU A 22 18.63 -7.11 8.91
CA GLU A 22 18.77 -6.96 10.35
C GLU A 22 17.56 -7.52 11.13
N ILE A 23 16.38 -7.44 10.54
CA ILE A 23 15.15 -7.92 11.19
C ILE A 23 14.67 -9.28 10.66
N TYR A 24 15.34 -9.81 9.63
CA TYR A 24 14.96 -11.09 9.03
C TYR A 24 14.82 -12.24 10.04
N PRO A 25 15.78 -12.47 10.98
CA PRO A 25 15.65 -13.56 11.95
C PRO A 25 14.40 -13.42 12.83
N ILE A 26 14.04 -12.17 13.21
CA ILE A 26 12.88 -11.91 14.04
C ILE A 26 11.59 -12.18 13.26
N VAL A 27 11.54 -11.74 12.01
CA VAL A 27 10.37 -11.91 11.15
C VAL A 27 10.19 -13.38 10.76
N ALA A 28 11.29 -14.10 10.48
CA ALA A 28 11.27 -15.53 10.15
C ALA A 28 10.61 -16.37 11.26
N VAL A 29 10.91 -16.07 12.52
CA VAL A 29 10.25 -16.76 13.67
C VAL A 29 8.77 -16.40 13.79
N LYS A 30 8.36 -15.22 13.37
CA LYS A 30 6.95 -14.75 13.48
C LYS A 30 6.07 -15.16 12.31
N CYS A 31 6.62 -15.63 11.21
CA CYS A 31 5.88 -16.06 10.03
C CYS A 31 5.80 -17.60 9.99
N SER A 32 4.58 -18.12 9.98
CA SER A 32 4.33 -19.57 9.89
C SER A 32 4.09 -20.01 8.44
N GLU A 33 3.31 -19.23 7.68
CA GLU A 33 2.90 -19.60 6.32
C GLU A 33 3.54 -18.70 5.25
N ALA A 34 3.73 -17.40 5.57
CA ALA A 34 4.42 -16.49 4.66
C ALA A 34 5.93 -16.79 4.66
N MET A 35 6.57 -16.56 3.53
CA MET A 35 8.00 -16.85 3.29
C MET A 35 8.81 -15.56 3.34
N PRO A 36 9.34 -15.17 4.54
CA PRO A 36 10.21 -14.03 4.65
C PRO A 36 11.55 -14.31 4.00
N PHE A 37 12.14 -13.27 3.40
CA PHE A 37 13.51 -13.31 2.90
C PHE A 37 14.17 -11.93 3.06
N PRO A 38 15.49 -11.87 3.22
CA PRO A 38 16.20 -10.61 3.28
C PRO A 38 16.16 -9.90 1.93
N ILE A 39 15.97 -8.58 1.94
CA ILE A 39 16.07 -7.77 0.73
C ILE A 39 17.50 -7.94 0.19
N PRO A 40 17.67 -8.37 -1.07
CA PRO A 40 18.99 -8.50 -1.66
C PRO A 40 19.65 -7.13 -1.89
N ASP A 41 20.98 -7.07 -1.85
CA ASP A 41 21.74 -5.83 -2.09
C ASP A 41 21.51 -5.27 -3.50
N ARG A 42 21.28 -6.15 -4.46
CA ARG A 42 21.00 -5.77 -5.85
C ARG A 42 19.53 -5.65 -6.10
N TYR A 43 19.10 -4.47 -6.53
CA TYR A 43 17.71 -4.18 -6.87
C TYR A 43 17.12 -5.14 -7.92
N GLU A 44 17.93 -5.51 -8.92
CA GLU A 44 17.52 -6.39 -10.02
C GLU A 44 17.12 -7.79 -9.54
N GLU A 45 17.73 -8.27 -8.47
CA GLU A 45 17.36 -9.55 -7.86
C GLU A 45 16.01 -9.47 -7.15
N LEU A 46 15.78 -8.39 -6.41
CA LEU A 46 14.49 -8.13 -5.78
C LEU A 46 13.38 -8.00 -6.83
N LEU A 47 13.61 -7.18 -7.87
CA LEU A 47 12.67 -6.97 -8.95
C LEU A 47 12.37 -8.26 -9.71
N SER A 48 13.39 -9.10 -9.95
CA SER A 48 13.21 -10.40 -10.63
C SER A 48 12.29 -11.32 -9.85
N ARG A 49 12.45 -11.39 -8.52
CA ARG A 49 11.54 -12.15 -7.65
C ARG A 49 10.11 -11.58 -7.69
N ALA A 50 9.98 -10.27 -7.57
CA ALA A 50 8.70 -9.59 -7.52
C ALA A 50 7.92 -9.65 -8.86
N LYS A 51 8.62 -9.70 -10.01
CA LYS A 51 8.00 -9.88 -11.34
C LYS A 51 7.28 -11.22 -11.52
N GLY A 52 7.64 -12.22 -10.72
CA GLY A 52 6.96 -13.53 -10.71
C GLY A 52 5.72 -13.59 -9.84
N CYS A 53 5.32 -12.49 -9.19
CA CYS A 53 4.14 -12.43 -8.32
C CYS A 53 2.93 -11.88 -9.08
N ASP A 54 1.74 -12.35 -8.70
CA ASP A 54 0.46 -11.90 -9.28
C ASP A 54 0.03 -10.52 -8.76
N ALA A 55 0.48 -10.14 -7.56
CA ALA A 55 0.26 -8.82 -6.95
C ALA A 55 1.36 -8.50 -5.93
N ALA A 56 1.49 -7.23 -5.56
CA ALA A 56 2.42 -6.79 -4.53
C ALA A 56 1.76 -5.81 -3.55
N VAL A 57 2.19 -5.84 -2.29
CA VAL A 57 1.89 -4.84 -1.28
C VAL A 57 3.18 -4.10 -0.94
N ILE A 58 3.16 -2.77 -0.99
CA ILE A 58 4.33 -1.93 -0.69
C ILE A 58 3.94 -0.93 0.40
N GLY A 59 4.74 -0.87 1.46
CA GLY A 59 4.66 0.21 2.43
C GLY A 59 4.54 -0.18 3.89
N PRO A 60 3.72 -1.16 4.30
CA PRO A 60 3.59 -1.47 5.73
C PRO A 60 4.93 -1.77 6.40
N GLY A 61 5.32 -0.91 7.36
CA GLY A 61 6.57 -1.06 8.09
C GLY A 61 7.86 -0.76 7.31
N LEU A 62 7.76 -0.05 6.20
CA LEU A 62 8.91 0.32 5.35
C LEU A 62 9.82 1.36 6.02
N GLY A 63 9.24 2.24 6.84
CA GLY A 63 9.95 3.33 7.50
C GLY A 63 10.10 4.59 6.65
N ALA A 64 10.73 5.61 7.23
CA ALA A 64 10.85 6.93 6.62
C ALA A 64 12.24 7.18 6.00
N ASP A 65 13.12 6.19 5.99
CA ASP A 65 14.46 6.34 5.42
C ASP A 65 14.40 6.68 3.93
N PRO A 66 15.25 7.64 3.45
CA PRO A 66 15.25 8.03 2.04
C PRO A 66 15.49 6.88 1.06
N ALA A 67 16.35 5.91 1.41
CA ALA A 67 16.62 4.75 0.56
C ALA A 67 15.41 3.81 0.48
N ALA A 68 14.70 3.62 1.60
CA ALA A 68 13.47 2.85 1.64
C ALA A 68 12.34 3.50 0.80
N ARG A 69 12.21 4.83 0.89
CA ARG A 69 11.27 5.57 0.05
C ARG A 69 11.60 5.47 -1.44
N GLU A 70 12.88 5.57 -1.79
CA GLU A 70 13.31 5.42 -3.18
C GLU A 70 13.08 3.99 -3.68
N LEU A 71 13.35 2.98 -2.85
CA LEU A 71 13.03 1.59 -3.17
C LEU A 71 11.53 1.40 -3.46
N ALA A 72 10.65 1.98 -2.63
CA ALA A 72 9.20 1.93 -2.84
C ALA A 72 8.80 2.55 -4.19
N ARG A 73 9.33 3.73 -4.53
CA ARG A 73 9.06 4.40 -5.80
C ARG A 73 9.56 3.59 -6.99
N ARG A 74 10.77 3.02 -6.91
CA ARG A 74 11.33 2.17 -7.97
C ARG A 74 10.48 0.91 -8.18
N LEU A 75 10.15 0.21 -7.10
CA LEU A 75 9.28 -0.97 -7.18
C LEU A 75 7.91 -0.63 -7.75
N LEU A 76 7.28 0.46 -7.31
CA LEU A 76 6.00 0.89 -7.85
C LEU A 76 6.09 1.15 -9.35
N ARG A 77 7.16 1.80 -9.84
CA ARG A 77 7.36 2.07 -11.26
C ARG A 77 7.61 0.81 -12.09
N ASP A 78 8.42 -0.10 -11.57
CA ASP A 78 9.01 -1.20 -12.36
C ASP A 78 8.23 -2.51 -12.27
N LEU A 79 7.28 -2.64 -11.31
CA LEU A 79 6.46 -3.85 -11.16
C LEU A 79 5.35 -3.89 -12.20
N PRO A 80 5.25 -4.97 -13.00
CA PRO A 80 4.20 -5.12 -14.01
C PRO A 80 2.87 -5.62 -13.44
N CYS A 81 2.85 -6.05 -12.18
CA CYS A 81 1.65 -6.58 -11.51
C CYS A 81 0.85 -5.48 -10.79
N PRO A 82 -0.41 -5.75 -10.41
CA PRO A 82 -1.16 -4.90 -9.49
C PRO A 82 -0.41 -4.64 -8.17
N VAL A 83 -0.51 -3.40 -7.67
CA VAL A 83 0.14 -3.00 -6.41
C VAL A 83 -0.88 -2.39 -5.46
N VAL A 84 -0.88 -2.88 -4.21
CA VAL A 84 -1.49 -2.17 -3.08
C VAL A 84 -0.41 -1.31 -2.41
N LEU A 85 -0.66 -0.02 -2.30
CA LEU A 85 0.23 0.93 -1.66
C LEU A 85 -0.39 1.45 -0.37
N ASP A 86 0.27 1.24 0.76
CA ASP A 86 -0.23 1.64 2.08
C ASP A 86 0.87 2.30 2.93
N ALA A 87 0.48 3.02 3.94
CA ALA A 87 1.36 3.56 4.98
C ALA A 87 2.58 4.32 4.40
N ASP A 88 3.81 3.85 4.71
CA ASP A 88 5.04 4.50 4.25
C ASP A 88 5.22 4.44 2.72
N GLY A 89 4.61 3.47 2.05
CA GLY A 89 4.55 3.43 0.59
C GLY A 89 3.79 4.63 0.01
N ILE A 90 2.66 5.01 0.63
CA ILE A 90 1.93 6.23 0.26
C ILE A 90 2.76 7.47 0.56
N ASN A 91 3.39 7.52 1.76
CA ASN A 91 4.26 8.62 2.14
C ASN A 91 5.46 8.79 1.18
N ALA A 92 5.94 7.70 0.58
CA ALA A 92 7.02 7.75 -0.41
C ALA A 92 6.61 8.44 -1.72
N LEU A 93 5.31 8.50 -2.05
CA LEU A 93 4.79 9.20 -3.24
C LEU A 93 4.59 10.70 -3.05
N ALA A 94 4.69 11.23 -1.84
CA ALA A 94 4.58 12.69 -1.64
C ALA A 94 5.63 13.43 -2.49
N GLY A 95 5.18 14.30 -3.39
CA GLY A 95 6.02 14.99 -4.38
C GLY A 95 6.41 14.16 -5.62
N HIS A 96 5.92 12.91 -5.74
CA HIS A 96 6.22 11.99 -6.85
C HIS A 96 4.96 11.26 -7.35
N ILE A 97 3.82 11.93 -7.30
CA ILE A 97 2.51 11.34 -7.62
C ILE A 97 2.38 10.96 -9.10
N ASP A 98 3.16 11.62 -9.96
CA ASP A 98 3.29 11.36 -11.40
C ASP A 98 3.68 9.91 -11.72
N ILE A 99 4.29 9.19 -10.78
CA ILE A 99 4.58 7.76 -10.93
C ILE A 99 3.29 6.97 -11.17
N LEU A 100 2.17 7.34 -10.54
CA LEU A 100 0.88 6.68 -10.74
C LEU A 100 0.41 6.80 -12.19
N ASP A 101 0.64 7.96 -12.81
CA ASP A 101 0.15 8.26 -14.16
C ASP A 101 0.91 7.48 -15.25
N THR A 102 2.10 7.00 -14.94
CA THR A 102 2.96 6.23 -15.86
C THR A 102 2.72 4.72 -15.78
N ARG A 103 1.97 4.23 -14.79
CA ARG A 103 1.73 2.80 -14.60
C ARG A 103 0.65 2.29 -15.54
N SER A 104 0.90 1.11 -16.13
CA SER A 104 -0.10 0.34 -16.89
C SER A 104 -0.85 -0.67 -16.02
N ALA A 105 -0.21 -1.18 -14.95
CA ALA A 105 -0.82 -2.14 -14.04
C ALA A 105 -1.66 -1.42 -12.97
N PRO A 106 -2.76 -2.02 -12.49
CA PRO A 106 -3.62 -1.43 -11.47
C PRO A 106 -2.85 -1.06 -10.20
N THR A 107 -3.19 0.08 -9.61
CA THR A 107 -2.67 0.49 -8.31
C THR A 107 -3.84 0.83 -7.40
N LEU A 108 -3.80 0.35 -6.16
CA LEU A 108 -4.75 0.66 -5.09
C LEU A 108 -4.00 1.35 -3.96
N LEU A 109 -4.45 2.53 -3.55
CA LEU A 109 -3.94 3.24 -2.39
C LEU A 109 -4.93 3.15 -1.24
N THR A 110 -4.42 3.02 -0.01
CA THR A 110 -5.25 2.89 1.20
C THR A 110 -4.94 3.97 2.25
N PRO A 111 -4.94 5.28 1.90
CA PRO A 111 -4.58 6.33 2.83
C PRO A 111 -5.62 6.56 3.93
N HIS A 112 -5.19 6.90 5.14
CA HIS A 112 -6.00 7.69 6.07
C HIS A 112 -5.88 9.18 5.73
N ASP A 113 -6.70 10.05 6.36
CA ASP A 113 -6.75 11.48 6.02
C ASP A 113 -5.37 12.16 6.07
N GLY A 114 -4.54 11.85 7.06
CA GLY A 114 -3.21 12.44 7.18
C GLY A 114 -2.22 11.96 6.09
N GLU A 115 -2.33 10.72 5.62
CA GLU A 115 -1.56 10.21 4.47
C GLU A 115 -2.05 10.87 3.18
N PHE A 116 -3.36 11.01 3.02
CA PHE A 116 -3.96 11.67 1.88
C PHE A 116 -3.56 13.15 1.81
N GLN A 117 -3.56 13.86 2.95
CA GLN A 117 -3.05 15.22 3.04
C GLN A 117 -1.59 15.33 2.58
N ARG A 118 -0.71 14.46 3.10
CA ARG A 118 0.72 14.48 2.71
C ARG A 118 0.92 14.20 1.22
N LEU A 119 0.09 13.33 0.66
CA LEU A 119 0.14 12.95 -0.74
C LEU A 119 -0.33 14.10 -1.66
N THR A 120 -1.43 14.77 -1.30
CA THR A 120 -2.12 15.71 -2.19
C THR A 120 -1.88 17.18 -1.85
N GLY A 121 -1.43 17.48 -0.62
CA GLY A 121 -1.34 18.84 -0.10
C GLY A 121 -2.67 19.45 0.33
N CYS A 122 -3.78 18.69 0.33
CA CYS A 122 -5.10 19.22 0.71
C CYS A 122 -5.17 19.66 2.18
N ALA A 123 -6.09 20.55 2.49
CA ALA A 123 -6.38 20.94 3.88
C ALA A 123 -7.16 19.86 4.62
N LEU A 124 -6.99 19.80 5.94
CA LEU A 124 -7.80 18.98 6.83
C LEU A 124 -8.61 19.87 7.80
N PRO A 125 -9.81 19.46 8.23
CA PRO A 125 -10.52 18.24 7.79
C PRO A 125 -10.98 18.34 6.34
N LEU A 126 -11.12 17.18 5.66
CA LEU A 126 -11.68 17.14 4.31
C LEU A 126 -13.18 17.51 4.36
N GLU A 127 -13.57 18.59 3.70
CA GLU A 127 -14.97 19.04 3.65
C GLU A 127 -15.86 18.03 2.90
N ASP A 128 -15.38 17.52 1.77
CA ASP A 128 -16.08 16.51 0.97
C ASP A 128 -15.13 15.35 0.62
N ARG A 129 -15.15 14.33 1.48
CA ARG A 129 -14.32 13.12 1.33
C ARG A 129 -14.67 12.34 0.06
N LEU A 130 -15.96 12.32 -0.31
CA LEU A 130 -16.41 11.57 -1.49
C LEU A 130 -15.87 12.20 -2.78
N SER A 131 -16.02 13.50 -2.95
CA SER A 131 -15.50 14.22 -4.12
C SER A 131 -13.98 14.19 -4.16
N ALA A 132 -13.30 14.34 -3.02
CA ALA A 132 -11.84 14.26 -2.94
C ALA A 132 -11.32 12.88 -3.39
N ALA A 133 -11.91 11.80 -2.88
CA ALA A 133 -11.52 10.45 -3.23
C ALA A 133 -11.79 10.13 -4.72
N ARG A 134 -12.96 10.50 -5.23
CA ARG A 134 -13.34 10.30 -6.64
C ARG A 134 -12.44 11.08 -7.58
N GLY A 135 -12.21 12.35 -7.28
CA GLY A 135 -11.35 13.22 -8.09
C GLY A 135 -9.94 12.69 -8.18
N PHE A 136 -9.36 12.27 -7.06
CA PHE A 136 -8.03 11.67 -7.02
C PHE A 136 -7.95 10.36 -7.82
N ALA A 137 -8.87 9.43 -7.58
CA ALA A 137 -8.88 8.13 -8.24
C ALA A 137 -9.00 8.26 -9.77
N ALA A 138 -9.87 9.16 -10.25
CA ALA A 138 -10.05 9.42 -11.67
C ALA A 138 -8.84 10.12 -12.29
N ALA A 139 -8.27 11.14 -11.62
CA ALA A 139 -7.13 11.91 -12.11
C ALA A 139 -5.90 11.02 -12.30
N HIS A 140 -5.63 10.12 -11.35
CA HIS A 140 -4.43 9.25 -11.34
C HIS A 140 -4.71 7.81 -11.79
N ARG A 141 -5.90 7.53 -12.31
CA ARG A 141 -6.30 6.21 -12.83
C ARG A 141 -6.01 5.05 -11.87
N CYS A 142 -6.23 5.27 -10.58
CA CYS A 142 -5.96 4.29 -9.52
C CYS A 142 -7.20 4.03 -8.67
N GLY A 143 -7.21 2.92 -7.95
CA GLY A 143 -8.15 2.69 -6.86
C GLY A 143 -7.73 3.47 -5.61
N LEU A 144 -8.70 3.94 -4.83
CA LEU A 144 -8.44 4.63 -3.56
C LEU A 144 -9.40 4.13 -2.49
N VAL A 145 -8.86 3.76 -1.32
CA VAL A 145 -9.61 3.51 -0.09
C VAL A 145 -9.24 4.58 0.94
N LEU A 146 -9.99 5.67 0.98
CA LEU A 146 -9.79 6.75 1.94
C LEU A 146 -10.34 6.33 3.31
N LYS A 147 -9.44 5.81 4.16
CA LYS A 147 -9.77 5.22 5.47
C LYS A 147 -10.30 6.28 6.44
N GLY A 148 -11.29 5.92 7.27
CA GLY A 148 -11.84 6.77 8.31
C GLY A 148 -13.25 6.33 8.72
N HIS A 149 -13.92 7.12 9.55
CA HIS A 149 -15.36 6.97 9.72
C HIS A 149 -16.04 7.22 8.38
N ALA A 150 -16.92 6.32 7.95
CA ALA A 150 -17.46 6.32 6.60
C ALA A 150 -16.35 6.27 5.53
N THR A 151 -15.53 5.20 5.55
CA THR A 151 -14.49 4.97 4.55
C THR A 151 -15.04 5.09 3.13
N VAL A 152 -14.36 5.84 2.29
CA VAL A 152 -14.72 5.99 0.88
C VAL A 152 -13.82 5.12 0.02
N THR A 153 -14.41 4.24 -0.77
CA THR A 153 -13.71 3.50 -1.82
C THR A 153 -14.05 4.12 -3.16
N ALA A 154 -13.05 4.53 -3.94
CA ALA A 154 -13.23 5.13 -5.25
C ALA A 154 -12.47 4.33 -6.31
N ALA A 155 -13.11 4.15 -7.46
CA ALA A 155 -12.54 3.49 -8.64
C ALA A 155 -12.07 4.52 -9.68
N PRO A 156 -11.14 4.14 -10.57
CA PRO A 156 -10.60 5.06 -11.59
C PRO A 156 -11.64 5.53 -12.62
N ASP A 157 -12.77 4.83 -12.74
CA ASP A 157 -13.89 5.19 -13.61
C ASP A 157 -14.87 6.20 -12.99
N GLY A 158 -14.56 6.72 -11.79
CA GLY A 158 -15.37 7.71 -11.09
C GLY A 158 -16.48 7.12 -10.21
N ARG A 159 -16.69 5.80 -10.19
CA ARG A 159 -17.58 5.16 -9.22
C ARG A 159 -16.99 5.25 -7.83
N ALA A 160 -17.85 5.43 -6.83
CA ALA A 160 -17.42 5.43 -5.44
C ALA A 160 -18.51 4.87 -4.52
N TRP A 161 -18.06 4.31 -3.41
CA TRP A 161 -18.87 3.70 -2.37
C TRP A 161 -18.47 4.24 -1.02
N VAL A 162 -19.45 4.45 -0.16
CA VAL A 162 -19.24 4.84 1.23
C VAL A 162 -19.59 3.66 2.12
N ASN A 163 -18.62 3.21 2.92
CA ASN A 163 -18.85 2.16 3.89
C ASN A 163 -19.56 2.72 5.12
N VAL A 164 -20.75 2.20 5.40
CA VAL A 164 -21.59 2.62 6.54
C VAL A 164 -21.52 1.61 7.71
N SER A 165 -20.74 0.56 7.58
CA SER A 165 -20.52 -0.45 8.63
C SER A 165 -19.20 -0.22 9.37
N GLY A 166 -19.05 -0.90 10.50
CA GLY A 166 -17.86 -0.82 11.32
C GLY A 166 -18.12 -0.19 12.69
N ASN A 167 -17.09 -0.08 13.51
CA ASN A 167 -17.17 0.52 14.85
C ASN A 167 -15.78 1.05 15.28
N PRO A 168 -15.72 1.91 16.32
CA PRO A 168 -14.48 2.50 16.81
C PRO A 168 -13.41 1.49 17.27
N GLY A 169 -13.78 0.26 17.62
CA GLY A 169 -12.85 -0.80 17.99
C GLY A 169 -11.92 -1.25 16.87
N MET A 170 -12.22 -0.88 15.62
CA MET A 170 -11.33 -1.10 14.47
C MET A 170 -10.13 -0.14 14.44
N ALA A 171 -10.19 0.97 15.18
CA ALA A 171 -9.12 1.98 15.25
C ALA A 171 -8.02 1.53 16.22
N LYS A 172 -7.28 0.51 15.88
CA LYS A 172 -6.14 -0.03 16.63
C LYS A 172 -4.93 -0.27 15.74
N GLY A 173 -3.73 -0.33 16.35
CA GLY A 173 -2.50 -0.60 15.63
C GLY A 173 -2.56 -1.93 14.87
N GLY A 174 -2.12 -1.91 13.61
CA GLY A 174 -2.09 -3.07 12.72
C GLY A 174 -3.36 -3.32 11.90
N SER A 175 -4.48 -2.62 12.17
CA SER A 175 -5.70 -2.79 11.36
C SER A 175 -5.49 -2.39 9.89
N GLY A 176 -4.70 -1.33 9.64
CA GLY A 176 -4.31 -0.92 8.30
C GLY A 176 -3.49 -2.00 7.59
N ASP A 177 -2.49 -2.56 8.27
CA ASP A 177 -1.66 -3.62 7.71
C ASP A 177 -2.47 -4.87 7.33
N VAL A 178 -3.49 -5.21 8.17
CA VAL A 178 -4.41 -6.32 7.86
C VAL A 178 -5.28 -6.01 6.65
N LEU A 179 -5.73 -4.75 6.49
CA LEU A 179 -6.49 -4.33 5.32
C LEU A 179 -5.68 -4.44 4.03
N SER A 180 -4.38 -4.14 4.11
CA SER A 180 -3.50 -4.11 2.93
C SER A 180 -3.16 -5.50 2.40
N GLY A 181 -3.16 -6.51 3.27
CA GLY A 181 -2.88 -7.91 2.92
C GLY A 181 -4.14 -8.66 2.53
#